data_24633bc58142572a7bbb62c11d753a76
#
_entry.id   24633bc58142572a7bbb62c11d753a76
#
_cell.length_a   1.000
_cell.length_b   1.000
_cell.length_c   1.000
_cell.angle_alpha   90.00
_cell.angle_beta   90.00
_cell.angle_gamma   90.00
#
_symmetry.space_group_name_H-M   'P 1'
#
loop_
_entity.id
_entity.type
_entity.pdbx_description
1 polymer ?
#
loop_
_entity_poly.entity_id
_entity_poly.type
_entity_poly.pdbx_seq_one_letter_code
_entity_poly.pdbx_strand_id
1 'polypeptide(L)'
;PIYKGDGFVNKTVKDLILVVLGSFIFAAGVNAFIISGNLGEGGVTGLAIILYYAFHISPAITNFLVNAVLIAIGYKFLSKRSMYLTILVTILISIFLSLTESWQVETGNSIVNAIFGGVSVGLGIGVIILAGGTTAGTTILARIATKYLDVSTPYALLFFDMIVVAISLTVIPLDKVLVTVISLYIGTKVMEYVIEGLNTKKAMTIISTNPDKLAKAIDEQIGRGLTILNGHGYYTREEKDVLYVVISKTQVSKAKRLIKQIDKDAFLVIHDVRDVYGNGFLADE
;
A
#
# COMPACT_ATOMS: atom_id res chain seq x y z
N PRO A 1 -16.74 -27.00 -18.39
CA PRO A 1 -15.44 -26.53 -18.87
C PRO A 1 -15.61 -25.35 -19.83
N ILE A 2 -16.05 -24.20 -19.39
CA ILE A 2 -16.05 -22.94 -20.15
C ILE A 2 -16.47 -21.86 -19.14
N TYR A 3 -15.48 -21.17 -18.52
CA TYR A 3 -15.64 -19.83 -17.90
C TYR A 3 -14.37 -19.48 -17.12
N LYS A 4 -13.20 -19.56 -17.80
CA LYS A 4 -11.93 -19.04 -17.24
C LYS A 4 -11.43 -17.78 -17.95
N GLY A 5 -12.14 -17.30 -18.99
CA GLY A 5 -11.66 -16.18 -19.81
C GLY A 5 -11.97 -14.79 -19.27
N ASP A 6 -13.19 -14.57 -18.82
CA ASP A 6 -13.67 -13.21 -18.50
C ASP A 6 -13.07 -12.60 -17.22
N GLY A 7 -12.77 -13.45 -16.23
CA GLY A 7 -12.15 -12.97 -14.98
C GLY A 7 -10.69 -12.56 -15.15
N PHE A 8 -9.94 -13.22 -16.00
CA PHE A 8 -8.54 -12.93 -16.25
C PHE A 8 -8.32 -11.66 -17.07
N VAL A 9 -9.14 -11.46 -18.12
CA VAL A 9 -9.11 -10.23 -18.93
C VAL A 9 -9.50 -9.02 -18.09
N ASN A 10 -10.53 -9.16 -17.24
CA ASN A 10 -11.00 -8.08 -16.37
C ASN A 10 -9.92 -7.69 -15.32
N LYS A 11 -9.17 -8.66 -14.75
CA LYS A 11 -8.08 -8.41 -13.82
C LYS A 11 -6.91 -7.68 -14.49
N THR A 12 -6.52 -8.10 -15.68
CA THR A 12 -5.42 -7.47 -16.44
C THR A 12 -5.72 -6.02 -16.81
N VAL A 13 -6.94 -5.76 -17.29
CA VAL A 13 -7.39 -4.40 -17.62
C VAL A 13 -7.42 -3.50 -16.38
N LYS A 14 -7.92 -4.01 -15.27
CA LYS A 14 -7.89 -3.30 -13.98
C LYS A 14 -6.46 -2.94 -13.56
N ASP A 15 -5.53 -3.89 -13.63
CA ASP A 15 -4.14 -3.66 -13.25
C ASP A 15 -3.46 -2.62 -14.15
N LEU A 16 -3.74 -2.64 -15.46
CA LEU A 16 -3.24 -1.63 -16.39
C LEU A 16 -3.76 -0.23 -16.06
N ILE A 17 -5.04 -0.10 -15.77
CA ILE A 17 -5.64 1.18 -15.37
C ILE A 17 -4.99 1.69 -14.08
N LEU A 18 -4.81 0.83 -13.07
CA LEU A 18 -4.15 1.18 -11.82
C LEU A 18 -2.69 1.63 -12.04
N VAL A 19 -1.95 0.93 -12.90
CA VAL A 19 -0.58 1.31 -13.25
C VAL A 19 -0.53 2.69 -13.90
N VAL A 20 -1.42 2.97 -14.86
CA VAL A 20 -1.49 4.29 -15.51
C VAL A 20 -1.82 5.38 -14.51
N LEU A 21 -2.87 5.19 -13.69
CA LEU A 21 -3.29 6.16 -12.68
C LEU A 21 -2.21 6.37 -11.60
N GLY A 22 -1.63 5.29 -11.09
CA GLY A 22 -0.58 5.37 -10.08
C GLY A 22 0.67 6.10 -10.59
N SER A 23 1.10 5.79 -11.83
CA SER A 23 2.24 6.46 -12.46
C SER A 23 1.99 7.94 -12.71
N PHE A 24 0.77 8.32 -13.10
CA PHE A 24 0.38 9.71 -13.28
C PHE A 24 0.36 10.49 -11.94
N ILE A 25 -0.28 9.92 -10.91
CA ILE A 25 -0.35 10.54 -9.57
C ILE A 25 1.06 10.74 -9.00
N PHE A 26 1.92 9.73 -9.16
CA PHE A 26 3.32 9.79 -8.74
C PHE A 26 4.06 10.95 -9.43
N ALA A 27 4.07 10.98 -10.77
CA ALA A 27 4.80 11.96 -11.53
C ALA A 27 4.29 13.39 -11.32
N ALA A 28 2.96 13.56 -11.27
CA ALA A 28 2.33 14.84 -10.96
C ALA A 28 2.72 15.33 -9.56
N GLY A 29 2.71 14.43 -8.55
CA GLY A 29 3.12 14.76 -7.19
C GLY A 29 4.60 15.17 -7.09
N VAL A 30 5.47 14.47 -7.80
CA VAL A 30 6.91 14.81 -7.86
C VAL A 30 7.13 16.20 -8.44
N ASN A 31 6.56 16.51 -9.60
CA ASN A 31 6.77 17.82 -10.25
C ASN A 31 6.05 18.94 -9.48
N ALA A 32 4.77 18.73 -9.12
CA ALA A 32 3.96 19.78 -8.50
C ALA A 32 4.42 20.16 -7.09
N PHE A 33 4.96 19.23 -6.32
CA PHE A 33 5.26 19.48 -4.90
C PHE A 33 6.72 19.22 -4.52
N ILE A 34 7.32 18.13 -4.98
CA ILE A 34 8.69 17.77 -4.58
C ILE A 34 9.69 18.70 -5.27
N ILE A 35 9.70 18.74 -6.59
CA ILE A 35 10.64 19.58 -7.37
C ILE A 35 10.33 21.07 -7.13
N SER A 36 9.07 21.50 -7.19
CA SER A 36 8.68 22.90 -6.93
C SER A 36 9.04 23.37 -5.52
N GLY A 37 9.05 22.45 -4.54
CA GLY A 37 9.46 22.73 -3.15
C GLY A 37 10.97 22.71 -2.93
N ASN A 38 11.77 22.39 -3.94
CA ASN A 38 13.22 22.09 -3.83
C ASN A 38 13.47 21.00 -2.78
N LEU A 39 12.60 20.00 -2.75
CA LEU A 39 12.73 18.83 -1.87
C LEU A 39 13.46 17.70 -2.59
N GLY A 40 14.01 16.79 -1.82
CA GLY A 40 14.49 15.51 -2.33
C GLY A 40 13.39 14.47 -2.42
N GLU A 41 13.75 13.31 -2.92
CA GLU A 41 12.91 12.11 -2.97
C GLU A 41 13.79 10.88 -2.77
N GLY A 42 13.20 9.73 -2.54
CA GLY A 42 13.92 8.48 -2.40
C GLY A 42 14.23 7.80 -3.74
N GLY A 43 14.93 6.68 -3.67
CA GLY A 43 15.12 5.78 -4.79
C GLY A 43 15.81 6.38 -6.01
N VAL A 44 15.48 5.81 -7.17
CA VAL A 44 16.03 6.27 -8.46
C VAL A 44 15.51 7.66 -8.82
N THR A 45 14.27 7.97 -8.48
CA THR A 45 13.70 9.31 -8.68
C THR A 45 14.45 10.34 -7.83
N GLY A 46 14.82 9.99 -6.58
CA GLY A 46 15.66 10.84 -5.74
C GLY A 46 17.04 11.08 -6.35
N LEU A 47 17.70 10.06 -6.87
CA LEU A 47 18.95 10.22 -7.62
C LEU A 47 18.76 11.10 -8.86
N ALA A 48 17.65 10.94 -9.58
CA ALA A 48 17.33 11.77 -10.74
C ALA A 48 17.14 13.25 -10.35
N ILE A 49 16.50 13.53 -9.21
CA ILE A 49 16.34 14.88 -8.69
C ILE A 49 17.68 15.48 -8.24
N ILE A 50 18.54 14.69 -7.60
CA ILE A 50 19.92 15.13 -7.26
C ILE A 50 20.68 15.54 -8.51
N LEU A 51 20.62 14.73 -9.57
CA LEU A 51 21.27 15.06 -10.85
C LEU A 51 20.63 16.27 -11.55
N TYR A 52 19.34 16.47 -11.38
CA TYR A 52 18.65 17.67 -11.87
C TYR A 52 19.15 18.94 -11.16
N TYR A 53 19.26 18.92 -9.83
CA TYR A 53 19.75 20.09 -9.09
C TYR A 53 21.25 20.37 -9.33
N ALA A 54 22.07 19.31 -9.51
CA ALA A 54 23.50 19.44 -9.73
C ALA A 54 23.87 19.80 -11.15
N PHE A 55 23.20 19.22 -12.15
CA PHE A 55 23.63 19.24 -13.56
C PHE A 55 22.52 19.65 -14.53
N HIS A 56 21.31 19.97 -14.06
CA HIS A 56 20.13 20.28 -14.88
C HIS A 56 19.72 19.16 -15.87
N ILE A 57 20.05 17.90 -15.54
CA ILE A 57 19.63 16.75 -16.34
C ILE A 57 18.17 16.43 -16.04
N SER A 58 17.33 16.30 -17.08
CA SER A 58 15.90 16.00 -16.90
C SER A 58 15.67 14.75 -16.04
N PRO A 59 14.84 14.84 -14.97
CA PRO A 59 14.49 13.68 -14.14
C PRO A 59 13.84 12.55 -14.94
N ALA A 60 13.07 12.87 -15.99
CA ALA A 60 12.45 11.89 -16.86
C ALA A 60 13.49 10.99 -17.56
N ILE A 61 14.53 11.60 -18.13
CA ILE A 61 15.60 10.89 -18.84
C ILE A 61 16.41 10.04 -17.86
N THR A 62 16.82 10.63 -16.74
CA THR A 62 17.60 9.93 -15.71
C THR A 62 16.83 8.75 -15.13
N ASN A 63 15.57 8.97 -14.77
CA ASN A 63 14.72 7.92 -14.24
C ASN A 63 14.57 6.75 -15.22
N PHE A 64 14.34 7.04 -16.50
CA PHE A 64 14.22 6.01 -17.53
C PHE A 64 15.53 5.21 -17.69
N LEU A 65 16.66 5.87 -17.86
CA LEU A 65 17.94 5.20 -18.12
C LEU A 65 18.41 4.36 -16.92
N VAL A 66 18.37 4.92 -15.71
CA VAL A 66 18.80 4.21 -14.50
C VAL A 66 17.89 3.03 -14.22
N ASN A 67 16.58 3.19 -14.34
CA ASN A 67 15.65 2.09 -14.12
C ASN A 67 15.77 1.00 -15.21
N ALA A 68 16.05 1.35 -16.47
CA ALA A 68 16.29 0.36 -17.51
C ALA A 68 17.48 -0.56 -17.16
N VAL A 69 18.58 0.02 -16.64
CA VAL A 69 19.74 -0.74 -16.17
C VAL A 69 19.39 -1.61 -14.97
N LEU A 70 18.69 -1.05 -13.97
CA LEU A 70 18.30 -1.80 -12.75
C LEU A 70 17.31 -2.93 -13.05
N ILE A 71 16.38 -2.75 -13.98
CA ILE A 71 15.49 -3.80 -14.45
C ILE A 71 16.28 -4.92 -15.13
N ALA A 72 17.25 -4.57 -15.98
CA ALA A 72 18.11 -5.55 -16.63
C ALA A 72 18.94 -6.38 -15.64
N ILE A 73 19.37 -5.78 -14.53
CA ILE A 73 20.07 -6.50 -13.44
C ILE A 73 19.08 -7.28 -12.58
N GLY A 74 17.94 -6.68 -12.27
CA GLY A 74 16.93 -7.20 -11.33
C GLY A 74 15.97 -8.26 -11.91
N TYR A 75 16.04 -8.57 -13.21
CA TYR A 75 15.06 -9.43 -13.88
C TYR A 75 14.90 -10.83 -13.24
N LYS A 76 15.95 -11.34 -12.61
CA LYS A 76 15.94 -12.66 -11.94
C LYS A 76 15.12 -12.69 -10.64
N PHE A 77 14.85 -11.53 -10.04
CA PHE A 77 14.16 -11.40 -8.76
C PHE A 77 12.66 -11.11 -8.90
N LEU A 78 12.23 -10.75 -10.09
CA LEU A 78 10.83 -10.42 -10.38
C LEU A 78 10.14 -11.58 -11.10
N SER A 79 8.85 -11.79 -10.80
CA SER A 79 8.02 -12.65 -11.65
C SER A 79 7.87 -12.04 -13.04
N LYS A 80 7.64 -12.86 -14.06
CA LYS A 80 7.47 -12.36 -15.45
C LYS A 80 6.40 -11.26 -15.54
N ARG A 81 5.26 -11.44 -14.87
CA ARG A 81 4.18 -10.45 -14.84
C ARG A 81 4.63 -9.14 -14.18
N SER A 82 5.25 -9.22 -13.00
CA SER A 82 5.75 -8.03 -12.31
C SER A 82 6.80 -7.29 -13.13
N MET A 83 7.66 -8.02 -13.85
CA MET A 83 8.66 -7.43 -14.74
C MET A 83 8.01 -6.62 -15.87
N TYR A 84 7.01 -7.18 -16.58
CA TYR A 84 6.31 -6.44 -17.63
C TYR A 84 5.62 -5.19 -17.11
N LEU A 85 4.93 -5.29 -15.95
CA LEU A 85 4.30 -4.15 -15.33
C LEU A 85 5.33 -3.10 -14.87
N THR A 86 6.48 -3.52 -14.35
CA THR A 86 7.55 -2.61 -13.93
C THR A 86 8.17 -1.86 -15.10
N ILE A 87 8.39 -2.53 -16.24
CA ILE A 87 8.84 -1.87 -17.48
C ILE A 87 7.80 -0.82 -17.91
N LEU A 88 6.53 -1.20 -17.93
CA LEU A 88 5.45 -0.27 -18.28
C LEU A 88 5.39 0.93 -17.33
N VAL A 89 5.47 0.70 -16.00
CA VAL A 89 5.52 1.75 -14.98
C VAL A 89 6.70 2.70 -15.23
N THR A 90 7.90 2.17 -15.50
CA THR A 90 9.08 2.99 -15.75
C THR A 90 8.89 3.91 -16.96
N ILE A 91 8.34 3.39 -18.05
CA ILE A 91 8.03 4.15 -19.25
C ILE A 91 6.98 5.24 -18.93
N LEU A 92 5.88 4.86 -18.27
CA LEU A 92 4.78 5.77 -17.94
C LEU A 92 5.22 6.89 -16.98
N ILE A 93 5.99 6.57 -15.93
CA ILE A 93 6.52 7.58 -15.02
C ILE A 93 7.40 8.57 -15.78
N SER A 94 8.30 8.08 -16.66
CA SER A 94 9.18 8.96 -17.43
C SER A 94 8.39 9.86 -18.39
N ILE A 95 7.37 9.34 -19.06
CA ILE A 95 6.48 10.12 -19.91
C ILE A 95 5.72 11.16 -19.07
N PHE A 96 5.10 10.76 -17.96
CA PHE A 96 4.32 11.67 -17.13
C PHE A 96 5.20 12.71 -16.42
N LEU A 97 6.43 12.37 -15.99
CA LEU A 97 7.38 13.36 -15.48
C LEU A 97 7.70 14.44 -16.54
N SER A 98 7.86 14.05 -17.80
CA SER A 98 8.06 15.02 -18.88
C SER A 98 6.81 15.84 -19.17
N LEU A 99 5.63 15.21 -19.22
CA LEU A 99 4.36 15.90 -19.50
C LEU A 99 3.93 16.88 -18.39
N THR A 100 4.27 16.58 -17.14
CA THR A 100 3.92 17.40 -15.98
C THR A 100 5.07 18.31 -15.50
N GLU A 101 6.16 18.42 -16.25
CA GLU A 101 7.35 19.21 -15.89
C GLU A 101 7.02 20.67 -15.56
N SER A 102 6.02 21.25 -16.26
CA SER A 102 5.54 22.60 -16.04
C SER A 102 4.57 22.75 -14.86
N TRP A 103 4.16 21.63 -14.24
CA TRP A 103 3.22 21.64 -13.13
C TRP A 103 3.95 21.97 -11.83
N GLN A 104 4.11 23.24 -11.56
CA GLN A 104 4.73 23.72 -10.33
C GLN A 104 3.69 24.45 -9.48
N VAL A 105 3.49 23.97 -8.26
CA VAL A 105 2.59 24.59 -7.30
C VAL A 105 3.40 25.38 -6.29
N GLU A 106 3.37 26.69 -6.44
CA GLU A 106 4.03 27.61 -5.50
C GLU A 106 3.19 27.74 -4.22
N THR A 107 3.43 26.89 -3.25
CA THR A 107 2.72 26.96 -1.95
C THR A 107 3.35 27.98 -1.00
N GLY A 108 4.58 28.43 -1.27
CA GLY A 108 5.36 29.27 -0.37
C GLY A 108 5.77 28.59 0.95
N ASN A 109 5.41 27.32 1.15
CA ASN A 109 5.68 26.58 2.38
C ASN A 109 6.17 25.17 2.10
N SER A 110 7.42 24.89 2.48
CA SER A 110 8.06 23.59 2.24
C SER A 110 7.35 22.43 2.96
N ILE A 111 6.73 22.68 4.12
CA ILE A 111 5.99 21.64 4.86
C ILE A 111 4.72 21.24 4.09
N VAL A 112 4.01 22.22 3.50
CA VAL A 112 2.84 21.96 2.66
C VAL A 112 3.26 21.11 1.46
N ASN A 113 4.37 21.48 0.79
CA ASN A 113 4.91 20.71 -0.32
C ASN A 113 5.28 19.28 0.10
N ALA A 114 5.89 19.11 1.26
CA ALA A 114 6.23 17.79 1.80
C ALA A 114 4.99 16.92 2.07
N ILE A 115 3.95 17.51 2.66
CA ILE A 115 2.71 16.77 2.95
C ILE A 115 2.04 16.32 1.65
N PHE A 116 1.75 17.25 0.75
CA PHE A 116 1.05 16.91 -0.50
C PHE A 116 1.90 16.10 -1.47
N GLY A 117 3.21 16.36 -1.50
CA GLY A 117 4.17 15.54 -2.25
C GLY A 117 4.22 14.11 -1.72
N GLY A 118 4.42 13.94 -0.41
CA GLY A 118 4.43 12.63 0.23
C GLY A 118 3.11 11.86 0.03
N VAL A 119 1.96 12.53 0.20
CA VAL A 119 0.64 11.90 -0.07
C VAL A 119 0.53 11.45 -1.52
N SER A 120 0.87 12.30 -2.49
CA SER A 120 0.75 11.97 -3.92
C SER A 120 1.70 10.84 -4.32
N VAL A 121 2.97 10.92 -3.90
CA VAL A 121 3.98 9.89 -4.17
C VAL A 121 3.58 8.56 -3.52
N GLY A 122 3.20 8.57 -2.24
CA GLY A 122 2.77 7.39 -1.52
C GLY A 122 1.52 6.73 -2.13
N LEU A 123 0.52 7.52 -2.54
CA LEU A 123 -0.65 7.04 -3.28
C LEU A 123 -0.24 6.40 -4.60
N GLY A 124 0.58 7.10 -5.40
CA GLY A 124 1.04 6.61 -6.70
C GLY A 124 1.75 5.27 -6.60
N ILE A 125 2.75 5.16 -5.70
CA ILE A 125 3.50 3.92 -5.48
C ILE A 125 2.59 2.81 -4.92
N GLY A 126 1.74 3.13 -3.95
CA GLY A 126 0.82 2.15 -3.35
C GLY A 126 -0.12 1.54 -4.39
N VAL A 127 -0.70 2.35 -5.28
CA VAL A 127 -1.57 1.90 -6.37
C VAL A 127 -0.81 1.03 -7.39
N ILE A 128 0.43 1.40 -7.74
CA ILE A 128 1.30 0.60 -8.62
C ILE A 128 1.58 -0.78 -8.00
N ILE A 129 1.90 -0.82 -6.70
CA ILE A 129 2.19 -2.08 -5.99
C ILE A 129 0.95 -2.97 -5.89
N LEU A 130 -0.24 -2.41 -5.66
CA LEU A 130 -1.51 -3.15 -5.69
C LEU A 130 -1.78 -3.83 -7.03
N ALA A 131 -1.39 -3.18 -8.14
CA ALA A 131 -1.48 -3.77 -9.47
C ALA A 131 -0.43 -4.86 -9.74
N GLY A 132 0.53 -5.07 -8.81
CA GLY A 132 1.64 -6.03 -8.95
C GLY A 132 2.86 -5.47 -9.68
N GLY A 133 2.84 -4.17 -10.03
CA GLY A 133 3.99 -3.45 -10.58
C GLY A 133 4.98 -3.01 -9.50
N THR A 134 6.05 -2.34 -9.93
CA THR A 134 6.98 -1.63 -9.05
C THR A 134 7.50 -0.39 -9.77
N THR A 135 8.00 0.59 -9.02
CA THR A 135 8.71 1.75 -9.59
C THR A 135 10.16 1.44 -9.98
N ALA A 136 10.53 0.14 -10.03
CA ALA A 136 11.90 -0.33 -10.19
C ALA A 136 12.87 0.21 -9.09
N GLY A 137 14.15 0.29 -9.36
CA GLY A 137 15.11 0.89 -8.43
C GLY A 137 15.11 0.26 -7.04
N THR A 138 15.05 1.11 -6.01
CA THR A 138 15.03 0.71 -4.60
C THR A 138 13.83 -0.17 -4.25
N THR A 139 12.73 -0.11 -5.00
CA THR A 139 11.56 -0.98 -4.78
C THR A 139 11.88 -2.45 -5.04
N ILE A 140 12.81 -2.76 -5.95
CA ILE A 140 13.28 -4.14 -6.16
C ILE A 140 14.04 -4.61 -4.91
N LEU A 141 14.91 -3.77 -4.35
CA LEU A 141 15.64 -4.07 -3.11
C LEU A 141 14.67 -4.21 -1.93
N ALA A 142 13.67 -3.35 -1.84
CA ALA A 142 12.63 -3.43 -0.82
C ALA A 142 11.84 -4.75 -0.91
N ARG A 143 11.46 -5.20 -2.11
CA ARG A 143 10.80 -6.50 -2.30
C ARG A 143 11.68 -7.68 -1.93
N ILE A 144 12.99 -7.61 -2.21
CA ILE A 144 13.94 -8.63 -1.77
C ILE A 144 14.01 -8.65 -0.25
N ALA A 145 14.13 -7.48 0.40
CA ALA A 145 14.14 -7.37 1.85
C ALA A 145 12.84 -7.92 2.48
N THR A 146 11.68 -7.57 1.93
CA THR A 146 10.37 -8.11 2.38
C THR A 146 10.35 -9.64 2.30
N LYS A 147 10.87 -10.21 1.21
CA LYS A 147 10.87 -11.67 1.00
C LYS A 147 11.78 -12.45 1.96
N TYR A 148 12.93 -11.86 2.35
CA TYR A 148 13.95 -12.57 3.12
C TYR A 148 14.08 -12.11 4.56
N LEU A 149 13.61 -10.90 4.91
CA LEU A 149 13.75 -10.29 6.23
C LEU A 149 12.41 -10.07 6.95
N ASP A 150 11.30 -10.44 6.33
CA ASP A 150 9.94 -10.32 6.89
C ASP A 150 9.55 -8.88 7.28
N VAL A 151 10.15 -7.88 6.61
CA VAL A 151 9.86 -6.45 6.80
C VAL A 151 8.83 -6.03 5.78
N SER A 152 7.84 -5.20 6.16
CA SER A 152 6.85 -4.71 5.19
C SER A 152 7.51 -3.87 4.08
N THR A 153 7.00 -3.97 2.86
CA THR A 153 7.56 -3.28 1.69
C THR A 153 7.70 -1.77 1.88
N PRO A 154 6.72 -1.04 2.49
CA PRO A 154 6.86 0.39 2.71
C PRO A 154 8.05 0.77 3.60
N TYR A 155 8.28 0.03 4.67
CA TYR A 155 9.41 0.32 5.58
C TYR A 155 10.76 -0.09 5.00
N ALA A 156 10.81 -1.21 4.25
CA ALA A 156 12.02 -1.58 3.52
C ALA A 156 12.37 -0.53 2.46
N LEU A 157 11.37 0.02 1.76
CA LEU A 157 11.57 1.10 0.80
C LEU A 157 12.10 2.36 1.49
N LEU A 158 11.45 2.79 2.59
CA LEU A 158 11.90 3.95 3.37
C LEU A 158 13.36 3.82 3.81
N PHE A 159 13.80 2.63 4.21
CA PHE A 159 15.20 2.40 4.60
C PHE A 159 16.17 2.68 3.44
N PHE A 160 15.91 2.14 2.24
CA PHE A 160 16.74 2.40 1.08
C PHE A 160 16.67 3.85 0.60
N ASP A 161 15.49 4.47 0.70
CA ASP A 161 15.29 5.86 0.33
C ASP A 161 16.05 6.81 1.25
N MET A 162 16.16 6.50 2.54
CA MET A 162 16.98 7.27 3.49
C MET A 162 18.47 7.30 3.13
N ILE A 163 18.98 6.27 2.46
CA ILE A 163 20.36 6.25 1.94
C ILE A 163 20.51 7.31 0.84
N VAL A 164 19.55 7.38 -0.09
CA VAL A 164 19.53 8.37 -1.16
C VAL A 164 19.39 9.79 -0.60
N VAL A 165 18.53 9.95 0.40
CA VAL A 165 18.34 11.24 1.09
C VAL A 165 19.63 11.68 1.80
N ALA A 166 20.38 10.77 2.41
CA ALA A 166 21.68 11.10 2.98
C ALA A 166 22.68 11.61 1.92
N ILE A 167 22.65 11.01 0.73
CA ILE A 167 23.47 11.50 -0.40
C ILE A 167 22.99 12.89 -0.85
N SER A 168 21.70 13.18 -0.80
CA SER A 168 21.15 14.47 -1.24
C SER A 168 21.65 15.67 -0.43
N LEU A 169 22.20 15.45 0.80
CA LEU A 169 22.87 16.49 1.59
C LEU A 169 24.03 17.19 0.86
N THR A 170 24.57 16.58 -0.18
CA THR A 170 25.63 17.18 -1.01
C THR A 170 25.12 18.28 -1.94
N VAL A 171 23.82 18.32 -2.23
CA VAL A 171 23.21 19.19 -3.25
C VAL A 171 22.04 20.00 -2.67
N ILE A 172 21.32 19.44 -1.70
CA ILE A 172 20.13 20.04 -1.12
C ILE A 172 20.46 20.57 0.29
N PRO A 173 20.04 21.80 0.65
CA PRO A 173 20.24 22.34 1.99
C PRO A 173 19.61 21.47 3.07
N LEU A 174 20.22 21.43 4.26
CA LEU A 174 19.82 20.57 5.38
C LEU A 174 18.36 20.74 5.78
N ASP A 175 17.84 21.97 5.81
CA ASP A 175 16.44 22.26 6.11
C ASP A 175 15.48 21.57 5.13
N LYS A 176 15.82 21.56 3.85
CA LYS A 176 15.05 20.88 2.79
C LYS A 176 15.16 19.36 2.89
N VAL A 177 16.33 18.85 3.26
CA VAL A 177 16.52 17.41 3.51
C VAL A 177 15.69 16.94 4.71
N LEU A 178 15.64 17.70 5.79
CA LEU A 178 14.79 17.38 6.95
C LEU A 178 13.30 17.36 6.56
N VAL A 179 12.86 18.31 5.75
CA VAL A 179 11.49 18.36 5.23
C VAL A 179 11.23 17.20 4.25
N THR A 180 12.24 16.77 3.48
CA THR A 180 12.17 15.59 2.62
C THR A 180 11.91 14.31 3.43
N VAL A 181 12.58 14.15 4.58
CA VAL A 181 12.34 13.02 5.50
C VAL A 181 10.88 12.97 5.95
N ILE A 182 10.28 14.13 6.24
CA ILE A 182 8.85 14.22 6.58
C ILE A 182 7.98 13.76 5.40
N SER A 183 8.30 14.20 4.17
CA SER A 183 7.59 13.79 2.95
C SER A 183 7.64 12.28 2.75
N LEU A 184 8.82 11.67 2.86
CA LEU A 184 9.01 10.22 2.72
C LEU A 184 8.26 9.43 3.81
N TYR A 185 8.26 9.91 5.04
CA TYR A 185 7.51 9.26 6.11
C TYR A 185 5.99 9.30 5.85
N ILE A 186 5.46 10.45 5.42
CA ILE A 186 4.05 10.59 5.03
C ILE A 186 3.74 9.66 3.86
N GLY A 187 4.59 9.64 2.82
CA GLY A 187 4.46 8.75 1.67
C GLY A 187 4.42 7.28 2.07
N THR A 188 5.31 6.86 2.98
CA THR A 188 5.34 5.52 3.56
C THR A 188 4.02 5.16 4.24
N LYS A 189 3.47 6.06 5.06
CA LYS A 189 2.19 5.83 5.75
C LYS A 189 1.00 5.76 4.80
N VAL A 190 0.98 6.62 3.79
CA VAL A 190 -0.06 6.58 2.75
C VAL A 190 0.04 5.30 1.93
N MET A 191 1.25 4.91 1.52
CA MET A 191 1.49 3.67 0.79
C MET A 191 1.07 2.44 1.61
N GLU A 192 1.45 2.38 2.90
CA GLU A 192 1.02 1.33 3.85
C GLU A 192 -0.52 1.24 3.90
N TYR A 193 -1.18 2.39 4.05
CA TYR A 193 -2.64 2.46 4.07
C TYR A 193 -3.29 1.98 2.76
N VAL A 194 -2.71 2.33 1.62
CA VAL A 194 -3.21 1.90 0.30
C VAL A 194 -3.03 0.39 0.11
N ILE A 195 -1.88 -0.15 0.48
CA ILE A 195 -1.56 -1.58 0.30
C ILE A 195 -2.35 -2.45 1.29
N GLU A 196 -2.36 -2.07 2.56
CA GLU A 196 -2.93 -2.89 3.64
C GLU A 196 -4.39 -2.51 3.95
N GLY A 197 -4.76 -1.23 3.79
CA GLY A 197 -6.03 -0.67 4.24
C GLY A 197 -7.27 -1.24 3.57
N LEU A 198 -7.16 -1.81 2.38
CA LEU A 198 -8.27 -2.43 1.66
C LEU A 198 -8.51 -3.90 2.09
N ASN A 199 -7.56 -4.52 2.77
CA ASN A 199 -7.62 -5.94 3.15
C ASN A 199 -7.56 -6.21 4.66
N THR A 200 -7.70 -5.19 5.50
CA THR A 200 -7.69 -5.39 6.96
C THR A 200 -8.80 -6.33 7.40
N LYS A 201 -8.40 -7.40 8.09
CA LYS A 201 -9.32 -8.34 8.73
C LYS A 201 -9.52 -7.95 10.19
N LYS A 202 -10.68 -8.27 10.71
CA LYS A 202 -11.04 -8.06 12.11
C LYS A 202 -11.50 -9.38 12.69
N ALA A 203 -10.96 -9.76 13.83
CA ALA A 203 -11.52 -10.83 14.62
C ALA A 203 -12.58 -10.26 15.57
N MET A 204 -13.69 -10.94 15.67
CA MET A 204 -14.78 -10.62 16.57
C MET A 204 -14.95 -11.78 17.54
N THR A 205 -14.90 -11.47 18.82
CA THR A 205 -15.24 -12.39 19.90
C THR A 205 -16.58 -11.94 20.47
N ILE A 206 -17.57 -12.81 20.43
CA ILE A 206 -18.96 -12.48 20.78
C ILE A 206 -19.45 -13.44 21.85
N ILE A 207 -19.95 -12.89 22.95
CA ILE A 207 -20.63 -13.65 24.00
C ILE A 207 -22.10 -13.22 23.99
N SER A 208 -23.02 -14.16 23.75
CA SER A 208 -24.45 -13.90 23.58
C SER A 208 -25.27 -14.88 24.36
N THR A 209 -26.47 -14.46 24.73
CA THR A 209 -27.51 -15.34 25.32
C THR A 209 -28.18 -16.23 24.27
N ASN A 210 -27.97 -15.95 22.97
CA ASN A 210 -28.55 -16.70 21.85
C ASN A 210 -27.44 -17.09 20.83
N PRO A 211 -26.44 -17.91 21.23
CA PRO A 211 -25.26 -18.18 20.40
C PRO A 211 -25.61 -18.88 19.09
N ASP A 212 -26.47 -19.90 19.08
CA ASP A 212 -26.84 -20.66 17.86
C ASP A 212 -27.55 -19.78 16.83
N LYS A 213 -28.50 -18.95 17.28
CA LYS A 213 -29.24 -18.06 16.40
C LYS A 213 -28.30 -17.02 15.77
N LEU A 214 -27.36 -16.54 16.55
CA LEU A 214 -26.38 -15.57 16.12
C LEU A 214 -25.36 -16.20 15.16
N ALA A 215 -24.89 -17.40 15.45
CA ALA A 215 -23.99 -18.16 14.59
C ALA A 215 -24.60 -18.40 13.22
N LYS A 216 -25.85 -18.88 13.16
CA LYS A 216 -26.58 -19.08 11.91
C LYS A 216 -26.75 -17.79 11.11
N ALA A 217 -27.11 -16.71 11.78
CA ALA A 217 -27.30 -15.42 11.12
C ALA A 217 -25.98 -14.84 10.57
N ILE A 218 -24.86 -15.03 11.24
CA ILE A 218 -23.53 -14.61 10.77
C ILE A 218 -23.15 -15.44 9.53
N ASP A 219 -23.31 -16.75 9.57
CA ASP A 219 -23.03 -17.62 8.44
C ASP A 219 -23.86 -17.23 7.21
N GLU A 220 -25.18 -17.14 7.36
CA GLU A 220 -26.11 -16.85 6.24
C GLU A 220 -25.96 -15.43 5.69
N GLN A 221 -25.75 -14.41 6.53
CA GLN A 221 -25.79 -13.02 6.09
C GLN A 221 -24.42 -12.39 5.86
N ILE A 222 -23.39 -12.86 6.56
CA ILE A 222 -22.01 -12.38 6.41
C ILE A 222 -21.22 -13.30 5.47
N GLY A 223 -21.64 -14.58 5.37
CA GLY A 223 -20.98 -15.59 4.54
C GLY A 223 -19.60 -15.96 5.10
N ARG A 224 -19.49 -16.10 6.43
CA ARG A 224 -18.25 -16.44 7.11
C ARG A 224 -18.48 -17.51 8.15
N GLY A 225 -17.70 -18.58 8.03
CA GLY A 225 -17.62 -19.59 9.06
C GLY A 225 -17.14 -18.99 10.37
N LEU A 226 -17.59 -19.56 11.48
CA LEU A 226 -17.21 -19.16 12.81
C LEU A 226 -16.88 -20.39 13.67
N THR A 227 -16.16 -20.16 14.76
CA THR A 227 -15.82 -21.20 15.75
C THR A 227 -16.53 -20.87 17.05
N ILE A 228 -17.17 -21.88 17.65
CA ILE A 228 -17.74 -21.80 18.98
C ILE A 228 -16.71 -22.35 19.96
N LEU A 229 -16.34 -21.53 20.93
CA LEU A 229 -15.43 -21.89 22.02
C LEU A 229 -16.24 -22.00 23.31
N ASN A 230 -16.17 -23.13 23.98
CA ASN A 230 -16.86 -23.34 25.25
C ASN A 230 -16.04 -22.70 26.38
N GLY A 231 -16.68 -21.89 27.18
CA GLY A 231 -16.08 -21.22 28.31
C GLY A 231 -17.05 -21.14 29.49
N HIS A 232 -16.62 -20.59 30.59
CA HIS A 232 -17.50 -20.32 31.75
C HIS A 232 -17.15 -18.98 32.39
N GLY A 233 -18.16 -18.35 32.96
CA GLY A 233 -17.96 -17.12 33.73
C GLY A 233 -17.15 -17.40 35.01
N TYR A 234 -16.13 -16.60 35.30
CA TYR A 234 -15.29 -16.80 36.49
C TYR A 234 -16.13 -16.72 37.80
N TYR A 235 -17.00 -15.73 37.89
CA TYR A 235 -17.82 -15.50 39.10
C TYR A 235 -19.09 -16.34 39.11
N THR A 236 -19.82 -16.40 37.99
CA THR A 236 -21.13 -17.09 37.93
C THR A 236 -21.00 -18.59 37.75
N ARG A 237 -19.85 -19.09 37.30
CA ARG A 237 -19.60 -20.49 36.92
C ARG A 237 -20.54 -21.04 35.84
N GLU A 238 -21.33 -20.16 35.22
CA GLU A 238 -22.22 -20.53 34.13
C GLU A 238 -21.43 -20.84 32.86
N GLU A 239 -21.84 -21.89 32.17
CA GLU A 239 -21.31 -22.21 30.84
C GLU A 239 -21.73 -21.13 29.83
N LYS A 240 -20.82 -20.74 28.97
CA LYS A 240 -21.02 -19.71 27.93
C LYS A 240 -20.32 -20.11 26.63
N ASP A 241 -21.08 -20.04 25.54
CA ASP A 241 -20.53 -20.18 24.22
C ASP A 241 -19.96 -18.83 23.73
N VAL A 242 -18.71 -18.86 23.36
CA VAL A 242 -17.98 -17.71 22.81
C VAL A 242 -17.83 -17.91 21.30
N LEU A 243 -18.49 -17.07 20.52
CA LEU A 243 -18.40 -17.12 19.07
C LEU A 243 -17.14 -16.35 18.63
N TYR A 244 -16.29 -17.00 17.88
CA TYR A 244 -15.10 -16.40 17.28
C TYR A 244 -15.22 -16.41 15.76
N VAL A 245 -15.19 -15.21 15.13
CA VAL A 245 -15.30 -15.05 13.68
C VAL A 245 -14.32 -14.02 13.18
N VAL A 246 -13.69 -14.31 12.03
CA VAL A 246 -12.83 -13.36 11.33
C VAL A 246 -13.56 -12.86 10.08
N ILE A 247 -13.68 -11.53 9.98
CA ILE A 247 -14.41 -10.87 8.89
C ILE A 247 -13.57 -9.74 8.30
N SER A 248 -13.93 -9.25 7.12
CA SER A 248 -13.30 -8.06 6.56
C SER A 248 -13.78 -6.80 7.29
N LYS A 249 -12.93 -5.77 7.34
CA LYS A 249 -13.27 -4.46 7.96
C LYS A 249 -14.58 -3.89 7.41
N THR A 250 -14.86 -4.08 6.12
CA THR A 250 -16.09 -3.62 5.48
C THR A 250 -17.34 -4.31 6.00
N GLN A 251 -17.22 -5.55 6.50
CA GLN A 251 -18.33 -6.34 7.03
C GLN A 251 -18.65 -6.02 8.51
N VAL A 252 -17.73 -5.35 9.23
CA VAL A 252 -17.88 -5.08 10.68
C VAL A 252 -19.18 -4.33 11.00
N SER A 253 -19.51 -3.30 10.24
CA SER A 253 -20.73 -2.51 10.49
C SER A 253 -22.02 -3.32 10.30
N LYS A 254 -22.02 -4.24 9.32
CA LYS A 254 -23.14 -5.16 9.10
C LYS A 254 -23.25 -6.17 10.22
N ALA A 255 -22.12 -6.75 10.63
CA ALA A 255 -22.06 -7.70 11.75
C ALA A 255 -22.55 -7.08 13.07
N LYS A 256 -22.08 -5.87 13.41
CA LYS A 256 -22.55 -5.14 14.60
C LYS A 256 -24.07 -4.93 14.64
N ARG A 257 -24.64 -4.55 13.50
CA ARG A 257 -26.10 -4.37 13.39
C ARG A 257 -26.84 -5.68 13.60
N LEU A 258 -26.36 -6.76 12.97
CA LEU A 258 -26.95 -8.10 13.09
C LEU A 258 -26.91 -8.61 14.54
N ILE A 259 -25.78 -8.46 15.22
CA ILE A 259 -25.62 -8.85 16.63
C ILE A 259 -26.63 -8.09 17.51
N LYS A 260 -26.70 -6.75 17.36
CA LYS A 260 -27.64 -5.93 18.14
C LYS A 260 -29.11 -6.25 17.87
N GLN A 261 -29.47 -6.70 16.68
CA GLN A 261 -30.84 -7.10 16.36
C GLN A 261 -31.25 -8.41 17.03
N ILE A 262 -30.31 -9.35 17.20
CA ILE A 262 -30.56 -10.67 17.76
C ILE A 262 -30.43 -10.64 19.29
N ASP A 263 -29.42 -9.97 19.78
CA ASP A 263 -29.11 -9.84 21.21
C ASP A 263 -28.54 -8.46 21.50
N LYS A 264 -29.33 -7.62 22.18
CA LYS A 264 -28.96 -6.26 22.54
C LYS A 264 -27.89 -6.20 23.63
N ASP A 265 -27.82 -7.24 24.45
CA ASP A 265 -26.93 -7.35 25.60
C ASP A 265 -25.69 -8.18 25.29
N ALA A 266 -25.50 -8.60 24.02
CA ALA A 266 -24.33 -9.33 23.59
C ALA A 266 -23.04 -8.53 23.86
N PHE A 267 -22.08 -9.19 24.50
CA PHE A 267 -20.73 -8.63 24.68
C PHE A 267 -19.88 -8.90 23.45
N LEU A 268 -19.33 -7.85 22.87
CA LEU A 268 -18.59 -7.91 21.62
C LEU A 268 -17.22 -7.25 21.76
N VAL A 269 -16.16 -8.00 21.48
CA VAL A 269 -14.79 -7.50 21.34
C VAL A 269 -14.38 -7.58 19.88
N ILE A 270 -13.74 -6.53 19.37
CA ILE A 270 -13.22 -6.48 18.01
C ILE A 270 -11.75 -6.06 18.07
N HIS A 271 -10.89 -6.85 17.47
CA HIS A 271 -9.47 -6.54 17.37
C HIS A 271 -8.95 -6.69 15.94
N ASP A 272 -7.85 -6.01 15.65
CA ASP A 272 -7.16 -6.12 14.37
C ASP A 272 -6.46 -7.46 14.26
N VAL A 273 -6.57 -8.08 13.08
CA VAL A 273 -5.81 -9.28 12.73
C VAL A 273 -4.89 -8.91 11.57
N ARG A 274 -3.59 -9.11 11.77
CA ARG A 274 -2.60 -8.79 10.73
C ARG A 274 -2.66 -9.78 9.57
N ASP A 275 -2.56 -11.07 9.89
CA ASP A 275 -2.48 -12.12 8.88
C ASP A 275 -3.51 -13.20 9.16
N VAL A 276 -4.22 -13.61 8.13
CA VAL A 276 -5.19 -14.71 8.17
C VAL A 276 -4.93 -15.61 6.97
N TYR A 277 -4.55 -16.85 7.26
CA TYR A 277 -4.37 -17.89 6.26
C TYR A 277 -5.47 -18.93 6.40
N GLY A 278 -6.04 -19.38 5.30
CA GLY A 278 -7.04 -20.44 5.28
C GLY A 278 -8.13 -20.22 4.24
N ASN A 279 -9.00 -21.24 4.09
CA ASN A 279 -10.10 -21.20 3.13
C ASN A 279 -11.02 -20.01 3.38
N GLY A 280 -11.31 -19.26 2.33
CA GLY A 280 -12.15 -18.06 2.38
C GLY A 280 -11.40 -16.76 2.68
N PHE A 281 -10.08 -16.82 2.94
CA PHE A 281 -9.22 -15.66 3.18
C PHE A 281 -8.01 -15.58 2.25
N LEU A 282 -7.70 -16.65 1.53
CA LEU A 282 -6.69 -16.61 0.47
C LEU A 282 -7.20 -15.66 -0.61
N ALA A 283 -6.44 -14.60 -0.88
CA ALA A 283 -6.57 -13.92 -2.15
C ALA A 283 -6.23 -14.96 -3.21
N ASP A 284 -7.09 -15.11 -4.21
CA ASP A 284 -6.83 -15.98 -5.35
C ASP A 284 -5.43 -15.66 -5.89
N GLU A 285 -4.50 -16.64 -5.74
CA GLU A 285 -3.19 -16.60 -6.37
C GLU A 285 -3.31 -16.62 -7.91
#